data_4b6f6f9f2e65b07e92d14c19993f573c
#
_entry.id   4b6f6f9f2e65b07e92d14c19993f573c
#
_cell.length_a   1.000
_cell.length_b   1.000
_cell.length_c   1.000
_cell.angle_alpha   90.00
_cell.angle_beta   90.00
_cell.angle_gamma   90.00
#
_symmetry.space_group_name_H-M   'P 1'
#
loop_
_entity.id
_entity.type
_entity.pdbx_description
1 polymer ?
#
loop_
_entity_poly.entity_id
_entity_poly.type
_entity_poly.pdbx_seq_one_letter_code
_entity_poly.pdbx_strand_id
1 'polypeptide(L)'
;GSMQLINDERSAEIYDVVKSLSPSMVSGGSASNTINGLANLGINTGMVGMIGENELGNFFLQDMKNSGVEPHFFTSQSRTGSCISLIRPDSERTLATCLGAAIELTADNINEELFDGYDYFYVEGYLVQNAELIETALRIAHEKGLKTCLDLASYNVVEDNLDFLKTLIRKYVDVVFANEEEATAFTGKEDIEALNEIGELADIVIIKLGCKGSIVKWGESIT
;
A
#
# COMPACT_ATOMS: atom_id res chain seq x y z
N GLY A 1 17.92 -3.99 8.55
CA GLY A 1 17.45 -4.98 7.56
C GLY A 1 17.05 -4.29 6.27
N SER A 2 16.92 -5.06 5.21
CA SER A 2 16.55 -4.53 3.89
C SER A 2 15.44 -5.37 3.27
N MET A 3 14.72 -4.78 2.32
CA MET A 3 13.77 -5.49 1.47
C MET A 3 14.45 -5.78 0.12
N GLN A 4 14.32 -7.01 -0.37
CA GLN A 4 14.82 -7.44 -1.66
C GLN A 4 13.70 -8.06 -2.47
N LEU A 5 13.55 -7.62 -3.72
CA LEU A 5 12.66 -8.29 -4.67
C LEU A 5 13.35 -9.55 -5.21
N ILE A 6 12.61 -10.64 -5.21
CA ILE A 6 13.06 -11.94 -5.70
C ILE A 6 12.00 -12.54 -6.62
N ASN A 7 12.40 -13.51 -7.44
CA ASN A 7 11.48 -14.29 -8.27
C ASN A 7 10.95 -15.52 -7.52
N ASP A 8 10.00 -16.23 -8.13
CA ASP A 8 9.38 -17.45 -7.59
C ASP A 8 10.39 -18.56 -7.30
N GLU A 9 11.37 -18.76 -8.16
CA GLU A 9 12.42 -19.77 -7.99
C GLU A 9 13.21 -19.51 -6.70
N ARG A 10 13.67 -18.25 -6.52
CA ARG A 10 14.43 -17.85 -5.35
C ARG A 10 13.59 -17.88 -4.07
N SER A 11 12.30 -17.55 -4.17
CA SER A 11 11.35 -17.68 -3.05
C SER A 11 11.22 -19.13 -2.60
N ALA A 12 11.10 -20.06 -3.54
CA ALA A 12 11.01 -21.48 -3.25
C ALA A 12 12.30 -22.03 -2.62
N GLU A 13 13.47 -21.65 -3.14
CA GLU A 13 14.77 -22.03 -2.57
C GLU A 13 14.91 -21.56 -1.10
N ILE A 14 14.59 -20.29 -0.81
CA ILE A 14 14.65 -19.76 0.54
C ILE A 14 13.68 -20.51 1.45
N TYR A 15 12.43 -20.72 1.00
CA TYR A 15 11.44 -21.44 1.76
C TYR A 15 11.89 -22.86 2.10
N ASP A 16 12.50 -23.58 1.15
CA ASP A 16 13.03 -24.93 1.37
C ASP A 16 14.12 -24.99 2.46
N VAL A 17 14.91 -23.95 2.58
CA VAL A 17 15.91 -23.85 3.64
C VAL A 17 15.26 -23.59 5.01
N VAL A 18 14.25 -22.68 5.06
CA VAL A 18 13.69 -22.23 6.33
C VAL A 18 12.48 -23.04 6.83
N LYS A 19 11.90 -23.90 5.99
CA LYS A 19 10.72 -24.72 6.37
C LYS A 19 10.93 -25.59 7.61
N SER A 20 12.17 -26.03 7.85
CA SER A 20 12.53 -26.79 9.03
C SER A 20 12.47 -25.98 10.34
N LEU A 21 12.44 -24.65 10.24
CA LEU A 21 12.31 -23.73 11.37
C LEU A 21 10.85 -23.47 11.76
N SER A 22 9.90 -24.17 11.13
CA SER A 22 8.45 -24.01 11.36
C SER A 22 7.98 -22.55 11.24
N PRO A 23 8.14 -21.92 10.05
CA PRO A 23 7.73 -20.55 9.86
C PRO A 23 6.22 -20.40 10.08
N SER A 24 5.81 -19.30 10.70
CA SER A 24 4.39 -18.91 10.76
C SER A 24 4.00 -18.18 9.48
N MET A 25 2.76 -18.38 9.04
CA MET A 25 2.17 -17.69 7.89
C MET A 25 1.11 -16.72 8.39
N VAL A 26 1.19 -15.48 7.91
CA VAL A 26 0.23 -14.41 8.20
C VAL A 26 -0.04 -13.62 6.92
N SER A 27 -1.23 -13.06 6.78
CA SER A 27 -1.49 -12.09 5.72
C SER A 27 -0.65 -10.85 5.91
N GLY A 28 -0.17 -10.28 4.80
CA GLY A 28 0.71 -9.12 4.83
C GLY A 28 0.59 -8.28 3.56
N GLY A 29 1.41 -7.28 3.48
CA GLY A 29 1.35 -6.22 2.48
C GLY A 29 0.91 -4.90 3.12
N SER A 30 1.45 -3.77 2.66
CA SER A 30 1.22 -2.46 3.29
C SER A 30 -0.26 -2.11 3.30
N ALA A 31 -0.92 -2.12 2.14
CA ALA A 31 -2.34 -1.82 2.02
C ALA A 31 -3.21 -2.80 2.83
N SER A 32 -2.92 -4.11 2.78
CA SER A 32 -3.71 -5.10 3.54
C SER A 32 -3.56 -4.92 5.05
N ASN A 33 -2.39 -4.54 5.54
CA ASN A 33 -2.19 -4.24 6.97
C ASN A 33 -3.01 -3.02 7.40
N THR A 34 -3.07 -1.98 6.58
CA THR A 34 -3.87 -0.77 6.82
C THR A 34 -5.36 -1.12 6.86
N ILE A 35 -5.86 -1.83 5.87
CA ILE A 35 -7.27 -2.22 5.76
C ILE A 35 -7.68 -3.16 6.90
N ASN A 36 -6.83 -4.13 7.24
CA ASN A 36 -7.05 -5.04 8.36
C ASN A 36 -7.07 -4.29 9.72
N GLY A 37 -6.18 -3.31 9.88
CA GLY A 37 -6.19 -2.42 11.04
C GLY A 37 -7.51 -1.66 11.19
N LEU A 38 -8.03 -1.10 10.10
CA LEU A 38 -9.32 -0.40 10.06
C LEU A 38 -10.50 -1.34 10.36
N ALA A 39 -10.50 -2.56 9.80
CA ALA A 39 -11.51 -3.57 10.08
C ALA A 39 -11.54 -3.92 11.58
N ASN A 40 -10.37 -4.09 12.21
CA ASN A 40 -10.26 -4.34 13.65
C ASN A 40 -10.77 -3.17 14.52
N LEU A 41 -10.81 -1.97 13.97
CA LEU A 41 -11.43 -0.79 14.62
C LEU A 41 -12.94 -0.68 14.35
N GLY A 42 -13.53 -1.66 13.65
CA GLY A 42 -14.96 -1.72 13.34
C GLY A 42 -15.37 -0.91 12.12
N ILE A 43 -14.41 -0.49 11.28
CA ILE A 43 -14.71 0.18 10.00
C ILE A 43 -15.04 -0.88 8.95
N ASN A 44 -16.08 -0.62 8.14
CA ASN A 44 -16.39 -1.45 6.98
C ASN A 44 -15.31 -1.26 5.91
N THR A 45 -14.62 -2.32 5.54
CA THR A 45 -13.46 -2.27 4.66
C THR A 45 -13.55 -3.28 3.53
N GLY A 46 -13.05 -2.91 2.35
CA GLY A 46 -12.85 -3.79 1.22
C GLY A 46 -11.42 -3.72 0.71
N MET A 47 -10.98 -4.75 0.02
CA MET A 47 -9.64 -4.79 -0.57
C MET A 47 -9.69 -5.34 -1.98
N VAL A 48 -9.15 -4.55 -2.92
CA VAL A 48 -8.95 -4.95 -4.32
C VAL A 48 -7.53 -5.49 -4.49
N GLY A 49 -7.37 -6.58 -5.23
CA GLY A 49 -6.07 -7.15 -5.51
C GLY A 49 -6.14 -8.34 -6.46
N MET A 50 -4.98 -8.91 -6.79
CA MET A 50 -4.89 -10.14 -7.56
C MET A 50 -4.13 -11.21 -6.79
N ILE A 51 -4.72 -12.40 -6.72
CA ILE A 51 -4.17 -13.57 -6.04
C ILE A 51 -4.01 -14.72 -7.03
N GLY A 52 -3.12 -15.65 -6.75
CA GLY A 52 -2.99 -16.87 -7.51
C GLY A 52 -3.99 -17.94 -7.09
N GLU A 53 -4.37 -18.81 -8.02
CA GLU A 53 -5.20 -20.00 -7.74
C GLU A 53 -4.39 -21.10 -7.05
N ASN A 54 -3.90 -20.81 -5.83
CA ASN A 54 -3.04 -21.68 -5.03
C ASN A 54 -3.32 -21.56 -3.51
N GLU A 55 -2.62 -22.37 -2.71
CA GLU A 55 -2.80 -22.39 -1.26
C GLU A 55 -2.60 -21.03 -0.59
N LEU A 56 -1.61 -20.24 -1.04
CA LEU A 56 -1.36 -18.90 -0.49
C LEU A 56 -2.51 -17.95 -0.79
N GLY A 57 -3.06 -17.99 -2.02
CA GLY A 57 -4.21 -17.18 -2.40
C GLY A 57 -5.46 -17.55 -1.60
N ASN A 58 -5.71 -18.85 -1.43
CA ASN A 58 -6.81 -19.32 -0.60
C ASN A 58 -6.64 -18.90 0.87
N PHE A 59 -5.43 -19.00 1.40
CA PHE A 59 -5.12 -18.55 2.75
C PHE A 59 -5.39 -17.04 2.90
N PHE A 60 -4.85 -16.22 2.01
CA PHE A 60 -5.02 -14.77 2.05
C PHE A 60 -6.50 -14.36 1.96
N LEU A 61 -7.25 -14.97 1.04
CA LEU A 61 -8.67 -14.74 0.88
C LEU A 61 -9.46 -15.06 2.17
N GLN A 62 -9.17 -16.21 2.80
CA GLN A 62 -9.87 -16.61 4.03
C GLN A 62 -9.48 -15.72 5.22
N ASP A 63 -8.22 -15.37 5.34
CA ASP A 63 -7.73 -14.53 6.42
C ASP A 63 -8.33 -13.12 6.36
N MET A 64 -8.41 -12.51 5.16
CA MET A 64 -9.10 -11.23 4.96
C MET A 64 -10.58 -11.31 5.34
N LYS A 65 -11.31 -12.34 4.90
CA LYS A 65 -12.71 -12.58 5.31
C LYS A 65 -12.87 -12.73 6.81
N ASN A 66 -12.00 -13.51 7.44
CA ASN A 66 -12.04 -13.74 8.89
C ASN A 66 -11.77 -12.45 9.69
N SER A 67 -11.01 -11.53 9.12
CA SER A 67 -10.74 -10.20 9.69
C SER A 67 -11.85 -9.17 9.43
N GLY A 68 -12.92 -9.56 8.70
CA GLY A 68 -14.04 -8.68 8.39
C GLY A 68 -13.80 -7.75 7.18
N VAL A 69 -12.75 -8.03 6.39
CA VAL A 69 -12.47 -7.30 5.14
C VAL A 69 -13.21 -7.96 3.98
N GLU A 70 -13.94 -7.20 3.18
CA GLU A 70 -14.59 -7.68 1.96
C GLU A 70 -13.56 -7.82 0.83
N PRO A 71 -13.31 -9.04 0.31
CA PRO A 71 -12.32 -9.25 -0.71
C PRO A 71 -12.89 -9.06 -2.12
N HIS A 72 -12.35 -8.13 -2.87
CA HIS A 72 -12.58 -7.92 -4.31
C HIS A 72 -11.37 -8.44 -5.09
N PHE A 73 -11.08 -9.75 -4.98
CA PHE A 73 -9.88 -10.32 -5.56
C PHE A 73 -10.14 -10.93 -6.93
N PHE A 74 -9.26 -10.56 -7.87
CA PHE A 74 -9.11 -11.24 -9.15
C PHE A 74 -8.14 -12.40 -8.99
N THR A 75 -8.21 -13.39 -9.90
CA THR A 75 -7.37 -14.58 -9.86
C THR A 75 -6.46 -14.68 -11.07
N SER A 76 -5.29 -15.29 -10.88
CA SER A 76 -4.29 -15.56 -11.91
C SER A 76 -3.76 -16.98 -11.77
N GLN A 77 -3.14 -17.49 -12.83
CA GLN A 77 -2.40 -18.76 -12.82
C GLN A 77 -1.02 -18.62 -12.16
N SER A 78 -0.51 -17.40 -12.01
CA SER A 78 0.72 -17.12 -11.29
C SER A 78 0.55 -17.35 -9.80
N ARG A 79 1.66 -17.65 -9.11
CA ARG A 79 1.66 -17.81 -7.65
C ARG A 79 1.29 -16.51 -6.96
N THR A 80 0.52 -16.59 -5.89
CA THR A 80 0.22 -15.43 -5.03
C THR A 80 1.51 -14.82 -4.50
N GLY A 81 1.57 -13.49 -4.47
CA GLY A 81 2.68 -12.75 -3.89
C GLY A 81 2.97 -13.17 -2.45
N SER A 82 4.24 -13.22 -2.09
CA SER A 82 4.67 -13.62 -0.75
C SER A 82 5.93 -12.88 -0.32
N CYS A 83 6.09 -12.71 0.98
CA CYS A 83 7.27 -12.12 1.57
C CYS A 83 7.81 -13.01 2.68
N ILE A 84 9.03 -13.52 2.54
CA ILE A 84 9.71 -14.27 3.60
C ILE A 84 10.46 -13.28 4.48
N SER A 85 10.03 -13.16 5.74
CA SER A 85 10.68 -12.31 6.73
C SER A 85 11.70 -13.15 7.52
N LEU A 86 12.97 -12.89 7.31
CA LEU A 86 14.08 -13.51 8.04
C LEU A 86 14.49 -12.60 9.20
N ILE A 87 14.23 -13.06 10.42
CA ILE A 87 14.50 -12.30 11.65
C ILE A 87 15.75 -12.86 12.31
N ARG A 88 16.74 -12.01 12.50
CA ARG A 88 17.99 -12.35 13.19
C ARG A 88 17.82 -12.24 14.71
N PRO A 89 18.74 -12.85 15.51
CA PRO A 89 18.71 -12.75 16.99
C PRO A 89 18.80 -11.32 17.53
N ASP A 90 19.36 -10.38 16.77
CA ASP A 90 19.44 -8.95 17.10
C ASP A 90 18.15 -8.17 16.71
N SER A 91 17.09 -8.86 16.36
CA SER A 91 15.80 -8.32 15.89
C SER A 91 15.85 -7.61 14.52
N GLU A 92 17.00 -7.59 13.84
CA GLU A 92 17.08 -7.13 12.46
C GLU A 92 16.34 -8.11 11.53
N ARG A 93 15.57 -7.57 10.61
CA ARG A 93 14.83 -8.39 9.65
C ARG A 93 15.19 -8.05 8.21
N THR A 94 15.32 -9.08 7.40
CA THR A 94 15.45 -8.99 5.96
C THR A 94 14.20 -9.55 5.30
N LEU A 95 13.65 -8.82 4.36
CA LEU A 95 12.43 -9.18 3.63
C LEU A 95 12.81 -9.65 2.23
N ALA A 96 12.48 -10.91 1.92
CA ALA A 96 12.59 -11.46 0.57
C ALA A 96 11.19 -11.49 -0.05
N THR A 97 10.91 -10.53 -0.94
CA THR A 97 9.57 -10.27 -1.46
C THR A 97 9.44 -10.75 -2.90
N CYS A 98 8.54 -11.69 -3.13
CA CYS A 98 8.09 -12.11 -4.46
C CYS A 98 6.70 -11.53 -4.71
N LEU A 99 6.54 -10.71 -5.74
CA LEU A 99 5.28 -10.01 -6.02
C LEU A 99 4.23 -10.96 -6.62
N GLY A 100 4.65 -11.98 -7.37
CA GLY A 100 3.76 -13.00 -7.94
C GLY A 100 2.58 -12.39 -8.71
N ALA A 101 1.39 -12.96 -8.51
CA ALA A 101 0.16 -12.51 -9.17
C ALA A 101 -0.18 -11.03 -8.93
N ALA A 102 0.30 -10.42 -7.85
CA ALA A 102 -0.08 -9.04 -7.51
C ALA A 102 0.28 -8.02 -8.60
N ILE A 103 1.36 -8.25 -9.37
CA ILE A 103 1.77 -7.35 -10.47
C ILE A 103 0.92 -7.52 -11.74
N GLU A 104 0.07 -8.52 -11.81
CA GLU A 104 -0.81 -8.77 -12.95
C GLU A 104 -2.13 -8.00 -12.86
N LEU A 105 -2.39 -7.31 -11.75
CA LEU A 105 -3.50 -6.38 -11.64
C LEU A 105 -3.27 -5.21 -12.59
N THR A 106 -4.26 -4.95 -13.45
CA THR A 106 -4.19 -3.89 -14.48
C THR A 106 -5.35 -2.93 -14.36
N ALA A 107 -5.31 -1.83 -15.09
CA ALA A 107 -6.40 -0.87 -15.17
C ALA A 107 -7.72 -1.49 -15.64
N ASP A 108 -7.67 -2.51 -16.52
CA ASP A 108 -8.86 -3.22 -17.02
C ASP A 108 -9.63 -3.96 -15.91
N ASN A 109 -8.98 -4.28 -14.80
CA ASN A 109 -9.63 -4.90 -13.65
C ASN A 109 -10.43 -3.88 -12.81
N ILE A 110 -10.16 -2.58 -12.97
CA ILE A 110 -10.75 -1.54 -12.14
C ILE A 110 -12.01 -0.99 -12.81
N ASN A 111 -13.14 -1.18 -12.15
CA ASN A 111 -14.44 -0.68 -12.60
C ASN A 111 -15.14 0.08 -11.47
N GLU A 112 -16.21 0.81 -11.78
CA GLU A 112 -16.95 1.64 -10.85
C GLU A 112 -17.59 0.86 -9.70
N GLU A 113 -18.00 -0.40 -9.94
CA GLU A 113 -18.70 -1.24 -8.97
C GLU A 113 -17.83 -1.57 -7.76
N LEU A 114 -16.48 -1.60 -7.93
CA LEU A 114 -15.52 -1.85 -6.84
C LEU A 114 -15.55 -0.77 -5.75
N PHE A 115 -16.10 0.40 -6.04
CA PHE A 115 -16.15 1.55 -5.13
C PHE A 115 -17.54 1.77 -4.51
N ASP A 116 -18.53 0.94 -4.87
CA ASP A 116 -19.89 1.08 -4.37
C ASP A 116 -19.99 0.78 -2.86
N GLY A 117 -20.58 1.71 -2.12
CA GLY A 117 -20.79 1.56 -0.68
C GLY A 117 -19.60 1.94 0.19
N TYR A 118 -18.56 2.52 -0.41
CA TYR A 118 -17.39 3.05 0.32
C TYR A 118 -17.36 4.58 0.25
N ASP A 119 -16.87 5.20 1.32
CA ASP A 119 -16.67 6.66 1.43
C ASP A 119 -15.23 7.07 1.12
N TYR A 120 -14.28 6.16 1.30
CA TYR A 120 -12.85 6.40 1.15
C TYR A 120 -12.22 5.35 0.23
N PHE A 121 -11.24 5.78 -0.58
CA PHE A 121 -10.35 4.91 -1.32
C PHE A 121 -8.91 5.18 -0.91
N TYR A 122 -8.22 4.13 -0.44
CA TYR A 122 -6.82 4.19 -0.02
C TYR A 122 -5.93 3.44 -1.00
N VAL A 123 -4.83 4.05 -1.40
CA VAL A 123 -3.86 3.47 -2.32
C VAL A 123 -2.42 3.74 -1.85
N GLU A 124 -1.55 2.78 -2.10
CA GLU A 124 -0.12 2.87 -1.80
C GLU A 124 0.67 3.38 -3.00
N GLY A 125 1.62 4.27 -2.76
CA GLY A 125 2.49 4.84 -3.78
C GLY A 125 3.34 3.83 -4.54
N TYR A 126 3.53 2.61 -4.02
CA TYR A 126 4.17 1.53 -4.76
C TYR A 126 3.47 1.21 -6.10
N LEU A 127 2.17 1.51 -6.22
CA LEU A 127 1.42 1.29 -7.45
C LEU A 127 1.83 2.24 -8.60
N VAL A 128 2.61 3.29 -8.37
CA VAL A 128 3.14 4.16 -9.44
C VAL A 128 3.99 3.41 -10.46
N GLN A 129 4.50 2.22 -10.09
CA GLN A 129 5.16 1.30 -11.04
C GLN A 129 4.22 0.86 -12.17
N ASN A 130 2.89 0.93 -11.97
CA ASN A 130 1.86 0.77 -12.97
C ASN A 130 1.03 2.07 -13.03
N ALA A 131 1.53 3.04 -13.79
CA ALA A 131 0.96 4.39 -13.87
C ALA A 131 -0.50 4.39 -14.33
N GLU A 132 -0.86 3.51 -15.28
CA GLU A 132 -2.23 3.39 -15.80
C GLU A 132 -3.18 2.85 -14.73
N LEU A 133 -2.77 1.86 -13.96
CA LEU A 133 -3.57 1.28 -12.88
C LEU A 133 -3.87 2.30 -11.80
N ILE A 134 -2.85 2.97 -11.26
CA ILE A 134 -3.03 3.91 -10.15
C ILE A 134 -3.84 5.14 -10.59
N GLU A 135 -3.58 5.69 -11.78
CA GLU A 135 -4.34 6.84 -12.28
C GLU A 135 -5.81 6.45 -12.53
N THR A 136 -6.07 5.28 -13.13
CA THR A 136 -7.44 4.80 -13.35
C THR A 136 -8.20 4.61 -12.05
N ALA A 137 -7.59 3.95 -11.05
CA ALA A 137 -8.24 3.71 -9.77
C ALA A 137 -8.55 5.02 -9.03
N LEU A 138 -7.59 5.94 -8.93
CA LEU A 138 -7.79 7.25 -8.30
C LEU A 138 -8.86 8.08 -9.01
N ARG A 139 -8.82 8.12 -10.35
CA ARG A 139 -9.79 8.86 -11.15
C ARG A 139 -11.20 8.34 -10.94
N ILE A 140 -11.44 7.02 -11.03
CA ILE A 140 -12.79 6.44 -10.85
C ILE A 140 -13.29 6.70 -9.42
N ALA A 141 -12.46 6.48 -8.40
CA ALA A 141 -12.83 6.75 -7.01
C ALA A 141 -13.21 8.22 -6.80
N HIS A 142 -12.42 9.14 -7.34
CA HIS A 142 -12.67 10.58 -7.26
C HIS A 142 -13.96 10.98 -8.01
N GLU A 143 -14.18 10.48 -9.23
CA GLU A 143 -15.38 10.73 -10.04
C GLU A 143 -16.67 10.20 -9.36
N LYS A 144 -16.54 9.11 -8.58
CA LYS A 144 -17.64 8.58 -7.75
C LYS A 144 -17.84 9.35 -6.44
N GLY A 145 -17.00 10.32 -6.15
CA GLY A 145 -17.10 11.18 -4.97
C GLY A 145 -16.54 10.58 -3.69
N LEU A 146 -15.72 9.52 -3.78
CA LEU A 146 -14.98 9.01 -2.63
C LEU A 146 -13.87 9.99 -2.25
N LYS A 147 -13.55 10.04 -0.95
CA LYS A 147 -12.34 10.69 -0.48
C LYS A 147 -11.15 9.79 -0.76
N THR A 148 -10.22 10.28 -1.56
CA THR A 148 -9.08 9.51 -2.01
C THR A 148 -7.86 9.77 -1.15
N CYS A 149 -7.19 8.70 -0.76
CA CYS A 149 -6.04 8.70 0.14
C CYS A 149 -4.83 8.05 -0.54
N LEU A 150 -3.68 8.71 -0.51
CA LEU A 150 -2.42 8.18 -1.05
C LEU A 150 -1.34 8.19 0.05
N ASP A 151 -0.74 7.02 0.33
CA ASP A 151 0.50 6.93 1.11
C ASP A 151 1.68 6.95 0.13
N LEU A 152 2.70 7.77 0.39
CA LEU A 152 3.85 7.93 -0.51
C LEU A 152 4.78 6.71 -0.57
N ALA A 153 4.62 5.78 0.37
CA ALA A 153 5.20 4.44 0.42
C ALA A 153 6.71 4.35 0.70
N SER A 154 7.56 5.05 -0.03
CA SER A 154 9.01 5.15 0.25
C SER A 154 9.66 6.33 -0.48
N TYR A 155 10.75 6.85 0.09
CA TYR A 155 11.50 7.97 -0.49
C TYR A 155 12.01 7.69 -1.91
N ASN A 156 12.49 6.47 -2.19
CA ASN A 156 12.95 6.09 -3.53
C ASN A 156 11.82 6.15 -4.57
N VAL A 157 10.62 5.66 -4.19
CA VAL A 157 9.43 5.73 -5.06
C VAL A 157 9.08 7.18 -5.35
N VAL A 158 9.19 8.05 -4.34
CA VAL A 158 8.93 9.50 -4.49
C VAL A 158 9.94 10.14 -5.43
N GLU A 159 11.25 9.92 -5.22
CA GLU A 159 12.31 10.50 -6.04
C GLU A 159 12.18 10.09 -7.51
N ASP A 160 11.95 8.80 -7.76
CA ASP A 160 11.84 8.24 -9.12
C ASP A 160 10.57 8.69 -9.87
N ASN A 161 9.51 9.13 -9.15
CA ASN A 161 8.19 9.40 -9.73
C ASN A 161 7.61 10.77 -9.33
N LEU A 162 8.42 11.73 -8.92
CA LEU A 162 8.00 12.97 -8.27
C LEU A 162 6.95 13.77 -9.07
N ASP A 163 7.20 14.01 -10.35
CA ASP A 163 6.30 14.80 -11.21
C ASP A 163 4.97 14.11 -11.44
N PHE A 164 4.99 12.77 -11.54
CA PHE A 164 3.79 11.98 -11.71
C PHE A 164 2.96 11.97 -10.41
N LEU A 165 3.59 11.77 -9.26
CA LEU A 165 2.93 11.86 -7.95
C LEU A 165 2.31 13.24 -7.70
N LYS A 166 3.04 14.33 -7.99
CA LYS A 166 2.50 15.71 -7.90
C LYS A 166 1.28 15.90 -8.80
N THR A 167 1.29 15.28 -9.98
CA THR A 167 0.15 15.34 -10.92
C THR A 167 -1.05 14.57 -10.40
N LEU A 168 -0.86 13.34 -9.90
CA LEU A 168 -1.92 12.52 -9.32
C LEU A 168 -2.56 13.19 -8.11
N ILE A 169 -1.73 13.69 -7.19
CA ILE A 169 -2.21 14.32 -5.95
C ILE A 169 -3.06 15.53 -6.30
N ARG A 170 -2.58 16.43 -7.14
CA ARG A 170 -3.33 17.64 -7.53
C ARG A 170 -4.67 17.36 -8.19
N LYS A 171 -4.75 16.25 -8.95
CA LYS A 171 -5.96 15.93 -9.72
C LYS A 171 -6.99 15.13 -8.92
N TYR A 172 -6.54 14.23 -8.07
CA TYR A 172 -7.43 13.18 -7.59
C TYR A 172 -7.33 12.91 -6.08
N VAL A 173 -6.30 13.40 -5.35
CA VAL A 173 -6.05 12.97 -3.98
C VAL A 173 -6.47 14.03 -2.97
N ASP A 174 -7.32 13.62 -2.01
CA ASP A 174 -7.76 14.48 -0.90
C ASP A 174 -6.82 14.38 0.31
N VAL A 175 -6.26 13.20 0.57
CA VAL A 175 -5.44 12.93 1.77
C VAL A 175 -4.10 12.31 1.39
N VAL A 176 -3.01 12.91 1.83
CA VAL A 176 -1.65 12.40 1.64
C VAL A 176 -1.06 11.93 2.97
N PHE A 177 -0.52 10.71 2.97
CA PHE A 177 0.29 10.19 4.07
C PHE A 177 1.75 10.11 3.63
N ALA A 178 2.65 10.57 4.50
CA ALA A 178 4.09 10.47 4.31
C ALA A 178 4.79 10.19 5.65
N ASN A 179 6.01 9.68 5.60
CA ASN A 179 6.96 9.81 6.72
C ASN A 179 7.92 10.98 6.48
N GLU A 180 8.85 11.22 7.40
CA GLU A 180 9.83 12.32 7.32
C GLU A 180 10.68 12.24 6.03
N GLU A 181 11.19 11.04 5.68
CA GLU A 181 12.03 10.82 4.50
C GLU A 181 11.25 11.01 3.20
N GLU A 182 10.02 10.50 3.14
CA GLU A 182 9.13 10.65 1.98
C GLU A 182 8.73 12.11 1.75
N ALA A 183 8.40 12.84 2.82
CA ALA A 183 8.06 14.26 2.75
C ALA A 183 9.26 15.10 2.28
N THR A 184 10.46 14.78 2.76
CA THR A 184 11.71 15.43 2.32
C THR A 184 12.01 15.12 0.85
N ALA A 185 11.86 13.86 0.42
CA ALA A 185 12.04 13.47 -0.99
C ALA A 185 11.05 14.18 -1.91
N PHE A 186 9.81 14.41 -1.43
CA PHE A 186 8.76 15.05 -2.22
C PHE A 186 8.96 16.56 -2.38
N THR A 187 9.46 17.24 -1.34
CA THR A 187 9.52 18.72 -1.29
C THR A 187 10.93 19.30 -1.26
N GLY A 188 11.93 18.52 -0.86
CA GLY A 188 13.27 19.02 -0.52
C GLY A 188 13.32 19.79 0.82
N LYS A 189 12.24 19.73 1.61
CA LYS A 189 12.08 20.44 2.90
C LYS A 189 11.78 19.43 4.02
N GLU A 190 11.82 19.91 5.25
CA GLU A 190 11.56 19.13 6.46
C GLU A 190 10.33 19.63 7.22
N ASP A 191 9.76 18.77 8.04
CA ASP A 191 8.72 19.07 9.04
C ASP A 191 7.56 19.93 8.50
N ILE A 192 7.32 21.09 9.12
CA ILE A 192 6.21 22.00 8.82
C ILE A 192 6.33 22.63 7.42
N GLU A 193 7.54 22.84 6.92
CA GLU A 193 7.71 23.40 5.57
C GLU A 193 7.31 22.37 4.49
N ALA A 194 7.69 21.10 4.70
CA ALA A 194 7.25 20.00 3.83
C ALA A 194 5.73 19.80 3.91
N LEU A 195 5.17 19.80 5.14
CA LEU A 195 3.74 19.69 5.38
C LEU A 195 2.94 20.78 4.64
N ASN A 196 3.42 22.02 4.68
CA ASN A 196 2.77 23.15 4.01
C ASN A 196 2.81 23.01 2.48
N GLU A 197 3.96 22.61 1.91
CA GLU A 197 4.10 22.46 0.47
C GLU A 197 3.22 21.33 -0.09
N ILE A 198 3.17 20.18 0.59
CA ILE A 198 2.25 19.08 0.20
C ILE A 198 0.79 19.53 0.35
N GLY A 199 0.49 20.31 1.39
CA GLY A 199 -0.84 20.86 1.66
C GLY A 199 -1.32 21.92 0.66
N GLU A 200 -0.48 22.36 -0.31
CA GLU A 200 -0.93 23.12 -1.48
C GLU A 200 -1.54 22.22 -2.56
N LEU A 201 -1.36 20.91 -2.44
CA LEU A 201 -1.81 19.93 -3.42
C LEU A 201 -2.98 19.06 -2.93
N ALA A 202 -3.15 18.88 -1.62
CA ALA A 202 -4.17 18.03 -1.00
C ALA A 202 -4.84 18.72 0.20
N ASP A 203 -6.09 18.36 0.49
CA ASP A 203 -6.89 18.94 1.58
C ASP A 203 -6.32 18.59 2.97
N ILE A 204 -5.82 17.36 3.11
CA ILE A 204 -5.27 16.82 4.36
C ILE A 204 -3.91 16.21 4.10
N VAL A 205 -2.94 16.54 4.93
CA VAL A 205 -1.60 15.95 4.88
C VAL A 205 -1.21 15.46 6.26
N ILE A 206 -0.74 14.22 6.33
CA ILE A 206 -0.26 13.59 7.56
C ILE A 206 1.21 13.18 7.37
N ILE A 207 2.12 13.76 8.15
CA ILE A 207 3.52 13.33 8.19
C ILE A 207 3.77 12.56 9.49
N LYS A 208 4.12 11.29 9.33
CA LYS A 208 4.44 10.35 10.42
C LYS A 208 5.86 10.60 10.92
N LEU A 209 6.04 10.85 12.24
CA LEU A 209 7.31 11.19 12.88
C LEU A 209 7.83 10.05 13.79
N GLY A 210 7.48 8.80 13.47
CA GLY A 210 7.86 7.64 14.25
C GLY A 210 7.38 7.73 15.71
N CYS A 211 8.28 7.59 16.66
CA CYS A 211 7.95 7.65 18.09
C CYS A 211 7.51 9.03 18.60
N LYS A 212 7.68 10.09 17.79
CA LYS A 212 7.24 11.45 18.10
C LYS A 212 5.76 11.70 17.74
N GLY A 213 5.10 10.71 17.10
CA GLY A 213 3.71 10.84 16.66
C GLY A 213 3.61 11.27 15.20
N SER A 214 2.78 12.25 14.91
CA SER A 214 2.58 12.81 13.58
C SER A 214 2.22 14.28 13.63
N ILE A 215 2.47 14.99 12.54
CA ILE A 215 1.94 16.34 12.29
C ILE A 215 0.89 16.25 11.19
N VAL A 216 -0.19 17.00 11.36
CA VAL A 216 -1.34 16.97 10.45
C VAL A 216 -1.67 18.40 10.03
N LYS A 217 -1.84 18.60 8.73
CA LYS A 217 -2.43 19.82 8.17
C LYS A 217 -3.82 19.50 7.62
N TRP A 218 -4.82 20.28 8.02
CA TRP A 218 -6.17 20.24 7.50
C TRP A 218 -6.68 21.66 7.28
N GLY A 219 -6.75 22.07 6.02
CA GLY A 219 -6.97 23.47 5.67
C GLY A 219 -5.88 24.38 6.27
N GLU A 220 -6.28 25.38 7.05
CA GLU A 220 -5.37 26.29 7.73
C GLU A 220 -4.87 25.77 9.09
N SER A 221 -5.41 24.67 9.59
CA SER A 221 -5.07 24.12 10.91
C SER A 221 -3.90 23.14 10.82
N ILE A 222 -2.94 23.29 11.75
CA ILE A 222 -1.84 22.34 11.94
C ILE A 222 -1.88 21.84 13.39
N THR A 223 -1.76 20.52 13.53
CA THR A 223 -1.77 19.85 14.86
C THR A 223 -0.61 18.87 14.95
#